data_d0a5f051f8a6d1792cde53eaf4e9b652
#
_entry.id   d0a5f051f8a6d1792cde53eaf4e9b652
#
_cell.length_a   1.000
_cell.length_b   1.000
_cell.length_c   1.000
_cell.angle_alpha   90.00
_cell.angle_beta   90.00
_cell.angle_gamma   90.00
#
_symmetry.space_group_name_H-M   'P 1'
#
loop_
_entity.id
_entity.type
_entity.pdbx_description
1 polymer ?
#
loop_
_entity_poly.entity_id
_entity_poly.type
_entity_poly.pdbx_seq_one_letter_code
_entity_poly.pdbx_strand_id
1 'polypeptide(L)'
;MTRRPLLFCTVLLATALGACKPKTETLSLLVWEGYADPSFLQPFEQSHHCKVVAAYMGSSDELVAKLRGGSASNYDVISPSSDVATSIVRAGLAAPLDLSKIPTYPQLSARLRDSPLVKANGQTYGVPFVWGPNPLLYDTTAFGQPPDSWGILWDPKYKGKISLWDELSSVYLAAQVLGYDKPDPNQLYNLSDAQLEAVKKKLIELKPNIRKYWSTGGELTNHFQNHEVIAAMGWPLTTNELRKLNFPIGETIPRENTTGWIDHLMVTAASPRKELAQQFLEYMVEAKTQKLVTDVTHYTPANPATSQLLTPEERKSLHLDDPDEYMKRIYFWQDVPRRAKYNEIWNEVKSAQ
;
A
#
# COMPACT_ATOMS: atom_id res chain seq x y z
N MET A 1 -46.54 -78.17 30.89
CA MET A 1 -46.31 -76.87 31.49
C MET A 1 -44.88 -76.48 31.19
N THR A 2 -44.67 -75.78 30.13
CA THR A 2 -43.33 -75.31 29.70
C THR A 2 -43.32 -73.80 29.66
N ARG A 3 -42.56 -73.19 30.57
CA ARG A 3 -42.35 -71.76 30.65
C ARG A 3 -41.21 -71.34 29.63
N ARG A 4 -41.52 -70.43 28.70
CA ARG A 4 -40.54 -69.77 27.87
C ARG A 4 -39.99 -68.51 28.54
N PRO A 5 -38.69 -68.23 28.53
CA PRO A 5 -38.16 -66.94 29.01
C PRO A 5 -38.26 -65.87 27.90
N LEU A 6 -38.78 -64.69 28.28
CA LEU A 6 -38.70 -63.44 27.46
C LEU A 6 -37.28 -62.91 27.53
N LEU A 7 -36.61 -62.78 26.34
CA LEU A 7 -35.39 -62.01 26.18
C LEU A 7 -35.78 -60.53 26.02
N PHE A 8 -35.36 -59.70 26.96
CA PHE A 8 -35.36 -58.23 26.80
C PHE A 8 -34.13 -57.79 26.01
N CYS A 9 -34.34 -57.37 24.74
CA CYS A 9 -33.31 -56.71 23.95
C CYS A 9 -33.25 -55.22 24.33
N THR A 10 -32.22 -54.82 25.07
CA THR A 10 -31.93 -53.40 25.37
C THR A 10 -31.21 -52.80 24.17
N VAL A 11 -31.91 -51.96 23.39
CA VAL A 11 -31.34 -51.19 22.30
C VAL A 11 -30.61 -49.98 22.91
N LEU A 12 -29.27 -49.99 22.93
CA LEU A 12 -28.46 -48.82 23.23
C LEU A 12 -28.55 -47.86 22.05
N LEU A 13 -29.29 -46.78 22.21
CA LEU A 13 -29.29 -45.64 21.29
C LEU A 13 -27.98 -44.84 21.48
N ALA A 14 -26.96 -45.11 20.69
CA ALA A 14 -25.76 -44.30 20.64
C ALA A 14 -26.09 -42.95 19.92
N THR A 15 -26.32 -41.88 20.70
CA THR A 15 -26.43 -40.53 20.20
C THR A 15 -25.06 -40.11 19.71
N ALA A 16 -24.81 -40.19 18.38
CA ALA A 16 -23.67 -39.56 17.73
C ALA A 16 -23.85 -38.04 17.84
N LEU A 17 -23.22 -37.43 18.83
CA LEU A 17 -22.98 -35.98 18.86
C LEU A 17 -22.04 -35.67 17.71
N GLY A 18 -22.60 -35.35 16.54
CA GLY A 18 -21.88 -34.76 15.41
C GLY A 18 -21.29 -33.43 15.89
N ALA A 19 -20.03 -33.44 16.30
CA ALA A 19 -19.28 -32.21 16.53
C ALA A 19 -19.22 -31.44 15.20
N CYS A 20 -20.15 -30.48 15.04
CA CYS A 20 -20.03 -29.47 14.00
C CYS A 20 -18.67 -28.78 14.21
N LYS A 21 -17.68 -29.08 13.38
CA LYS A 21 -16.43 -28.31 13.40
C LYS A 21 -16.82 -26.85 13.22
N PRO A 22 -16.41 -25.95 14.13
CA PRO A 22 -16.70 -24.54 13.97
C PRO A 22 -16.17 -24.11 12.58
N LYS A 23 -17.02 -23.45 11.79
CA LYS A 23 -16.65 -22.94 10.48
C LYS A 23 -15.51 -21.94 10.70
N THR A 24 -14.32 -22.25 10.17
CA THR A 24 -13.17 -21.37 10.27
C THR A 24 -13.54 -19.99 9.70
N GLU A 25 -13.41 -18.96 10.52
CA GLU A 25 -13.71 -17.59 10.11
C GLU A 25 -12.68 -17.14 9.07
N THR A 26 -13.14 -16.39 8.06
CA THR A 26 -12.25 -15.89 6.99
C THR A 26 -12.25 -14.37 7.01
N LEU A 27 -11.09 -13.77 7.27
CA LEU A 27 -10.85 -12.34 7.18
C LEU A 27 -10.44 -11.99 5.74
N SER A 28 -11.16 -11.07 5.11
CA SER A 28 -10.93 -10.67 3.71
C SER A 28 -10.28 -9.30 3.65
N LEU A 29 -9.16 -9.19 2.92
CA LEU A 29 -8.39 -7.97 2.78
C LEU A 29 -8.50 -7.42 1.35
N LEU A 30 -8.48 -6.08 1.21
CA LEU A 30 -8.19 -5.38 -0.04
C LEU A 30 -7.01 -4.43 0.23
N VAL A 31 -5.83 -4.83 -0.21
CA VAL A 31 -4.57 -4.23 0.21
C VAL A 31 -3.60 -4.06 -0.96
N TRP A 32 -2.55 -3.28 -0.74
CA TRP A 32 -1.44 -3.19 -1.68
C TRP A 32 -0.65 -4.51 -1.74
N GLU A 33 0.05 -4.72 -2.85
CA GLU A 33 0.99 -5.84 -3.00
C GLU A 33 2.07 -5.78 -1.91
N GLY A 34 2.45 -6.94 -1.38
CA GLY A 34 3.38 -7.06 -0.26
C GLY A 34 2.73 -7.02 1.14
N TYR A 35 1.44 -6.67 1.29
CA TYR A 35 0.78 -6.58 2.59
C TYR A 35 0.03 -7.86 3.02
N ALA A 36 0.23 -8.93 2.29
CA ALA A 36 -0.40 -10.22 2.57
C ALA A 36 0.58 -11.39 2.33
N ASP A 37 1.81 -11.25 2.82
CA ASP A 37 2.81 -12.31 2.71
C ASP A 37 2.58 -13.40 3.77
N PRO A 38 2.76 -14.69 3.42
CA PRO A 38 2.60 -15.80 4.35
C PRO A 38 3.45 -15.70 5.61
N SER A 39 4.61 -15.04 5.58
CA SER A 39 5.53 -14.93 6.72
C SER A 39 4.91 -14.25 7.95
N PHE A 40 3.95 -13.33 7.74
CA PHE A 40 3.22 -12.68 8.81
C PHE A 40 1.72 -13.05 8.84
N LEU A 41 1.12 -13.49 7.74
CA LEU A 41 -0.29 -13.92 7.79
C LEU A 41 -0.46 -15.28 8.49
N GLN A 42 0.40 -16.26 8.23
CA GLN A 42 0.27 -17.58 8.84
C GLN A 42 0.33 -17.57 10.38
N PRO A 43 1.23 -16.82 11.05
CA PRO A 43 1.20 -16.70 12.51
C PRO A 43 -0.11 -16.12 13.06
N PHE A 44 -0.69 -15.11 12.38
CA PHE A 44 -2.00 -14.57 12.74
C PHE A 44 -3.12 -15.61 12.58
N GLU A 45 -3.17 -16.30 11.45
CA GLU A 45 -4.14 -17.36 11.17
C GLU A 45 -4.12 -18.46 12.24
N GLN A 46 -2.92 -18.87 12.63
CA GLN A 46 -2.73 -19.90 13.66
C GLN A 46 -3.20 -19.46 15.04
N SER A 47 -2.81 -18.23 15.44
CA SER A 47 -3.15 -17.70 16.78
C SER A 47 -4.65 -17.35 16.93
N HIS A 48 -5.31 -16.98 15.84
CA HIS A 48 -6.74 -16.59 15.85
C HIS A 48 -7.68 -17.64 15.27
N HIS A 49 -7.15 -18.83 14.90
CA HIS A 49 -7.93 -19.93 14.32
C HIS A 49 -8.80 -19.50 13.14
N CYS A 50 -8.30 -18.61 12.31
CA CYS A 50 -8.98 -18.04 11.15
C CYS A 50 -8.21 -18.31 9.85
N LYS A 51 -8.78 -17.87 8.71
CA LYS A 51 -8.11 -17.75 7.43
C LYS A 51 -8.07 -16.29 7.03
N VAL A 52 -6.97 -15.88 6.40
CA VAL A 52 -6.84 -14.55 5.79
C VAL A 52 -6.72 -14.73 4.28
N VAL A 53 -7.57 -14.01 3.54
CA VAL A 53 -7.53 -13.97 2.08
C VAL A 53 -7.38 -12.53 1.63
N ALA A 54 -6.52 -12.30 0.65
CA ALA A 54 -6.23 -10.95 0.16
C ALA A 54 -6.55 -10.82 -1.33
N ALA A 55 -7.16 -9.70 -1.68
CA ALA A 55 -7.17 -9.16 -3.03
C ALA A 55 -6.24 -7.96 -3.06
N TYR A 56 -5.50 -7.82 -4.15
CA TYR A 56 -4.62 -6.69 -4.36
C TYR A 56 -5.28 -5.61 -5.20
N MET A 57 -4.79 -4.38 -5.05
CA MET A 57 -5.18 -3.22 -5.83
C MET A 57 -3.95 -2.57 -6.45
N GLY A 58 -4.11 -1.99 -7.64
CA GLY A 58 -3.04 -1.31 -8.38
C GLY A 58 -3.08 0.21 -8.24
N SER A 59 -4.17 0.78 -7.67
CA SER A 59 -4.31 2.22 -7.46
C SER A 59 -5.28 2.56 -6.32
N SER A 60 -5.14 3.78 -5.78
CA SER A 60 -6.09 4.33 -4.81
C SER A 60 -7.50 4.46 -5.39
N ASP A 61 -7.62 4.77 -6.69
CA ASP A 61 -8.92 4.87 -7.36
C ASP A 61 -9.62 3.52 -7.52
N GLU A 62 -8.86 2.45 -7.75
CA GLU A 62 -9.40 1.09 -7.77
C GLU A 62 -9.99 0.70 -6.41
N LEU A 63 -9.32 1.02 -5.31
CA LEU A 63 -9.84 0.81 -3.96
C LEU A 63 -11.17 1.51 -3.78
N VAL A 64 -11.22 2.82 -4.07
CA VAL A 64 -12.44 3.63 -3.91
C VAL A 64 -13.57 3.11 -4.80
N ALA A 65 -13.28 2.74 -6.04
CA ALA A 65 -14.25 2.20 -6.97
C ALA A 65 -14.86 0.87 -6.48
N LYS A 66 -14.02 -0.05 -6.00
CA LYS A 66 -14.47 -1.33 -5.41
C LYS A 66 -15.37 -1.11 -4.19
N LEU A 67 -15.01 -0.19 -3.29
CA LEU A 67 -15.80 0.08 -2.09
C LEU A 67 -17.15 0.73 -2.43
N ARG A 68 -17.20 1.67 -3.37
CA ARG A 68 -18.43 2.36 -3.79
C ARG A 68 -19.32 1.50 -4.69
N GLY A 69 -18.75 0.60 -5.45
CA GLY A 69 -19.45 -0.29 -6.38
C GLY A 69 -20.23 -1.44 -5.72
N GLY A 70 -20.47 -1.39 -4.40
CA GLY A 70 -21.22 -2.40 -3.66
C GLY A 70 -20.38 -3.60 -3.19
N SER A 71 -19.08 -3.61 -3.45
CA SER A 71 -18.17 -4.69 -3.03
C SER A 71 -17.58 -4.49 -1.62
N ALA A 72 -17.96 -3.41 -0.91
CA ALA A 72 -17.42 -3.10 0.41
C ALA A 72 -17.63 -4.24 1.43
N SER A 73 -18.74 -4.97 1.36
CA SER A 73 -19.04 -6.12 2.23
C SER A 73 -18.18 -7.36 1.95
N ASN A 74 -17.44 -7.38 0.84
CA ASN A 74 -16.53 -8.47 0.50
C ASN A 74 -15.18 -8.35 1.24
N TYR A 75 -14.91 -7.19 1.84
CA TYR A 75 -13.64 -6.90 2.51
C TYR A 75 -13.85 -6.47 3.95
N ASP A 76 -13.05 -7.00 4.84
CA ASP A 76 -13.06 -6.66 6.27
C ASP A 76 -12.04 -5.56 6.58
N VAL A 77 -10.84 -5.67 5.96
CA VAL A 77 -9.75 -4.72 6.13
C VAL A 77 -9.32 -4.17 4.77
N ILE A 78 -9.01 -2.89 4.74
CA ILE A 78 -8.49 -2.17 3.57
C ILE A 78 -7.22 -1.41 3.94
N SER A 79 -6.33 -1.16 2.96
CA SER A 79 -5.12 -0.37 3.18
C SER A 79 -5.07 0.89 2.28
N PRO A 80 -5.90 1.90 2.54
CA PRO A 80 -5.86 3.14 1.77
C PRO A 80 -4.58 3.94 2.03
N SER A 81 -4.05 4.54 0.98
CA SER A 81 -3.03 5.58 1.09
C SER A 81 -3.63 6.93 1.49
N SER A 82 -2.79 7.83 1.94
CA SER A 82 -3.17 9.14 2.48
C SER A 82 -4.01 10.02 1.54
N ASP A 83 -3.89 9.83 0.23
CA ASP A 83 -4.63 10.60 -0.80
C ASP A 83 -6.13 10.27 -0.91
N VAL A 84 -6.58 9.13 -0.38
CA VAL A 84 -7.98 8.70 -0.39
C VAL A 84 -8.54 8.40 1.01
N ALA A 85 -7.69 8.30 2.03
CA ALA A 85 -8.09 7.93 3.39
C ALA A 85 -9.22 8.83 3.92
N THR A 86 -9.06 10.15 3.79
CA THR A 86 -10.08 11.14 4.20
C THR A 86 -11.40 10.97 3.45
N SER A 87 -11.35 10.70 2.15
CA SER A 87 -12.55 10.52 1.33
C SER A 87 -13.31 9.24 1.69
N ILE A 88 -12.61 8.17 2.06
CA ILE A 88 -13.18 6.92 2.54
C ILE A 88 -13.91 7.13 3.88
N VAL A 89 -13.28 7.85 4.81
CA VAL A 89 -13.90 8.20 6.11
C VAL A 89 -15.13 9.07 5.91
N ARG A 90 -15.05 10.13 5.12
CA ARG A 90 -16.18 11.03 4.81
C ARG A 90 -17.36 10.31 4.13
N ALA A 91 -17.07 9.32 3.32
CA ALA A 91 -18.09 8.51 2.63
C ALA A 91 -18.74 7.45 3.55
N GLY A 92 -18.30 7.32 4.81
CA GLY A 92 -18.81 6.32 5.74
C GLY A 92 -18.44 4.88 5.36
N LEU A 93 -17.37 4.69 4.58
CA LEU A 93 -16.92 3.38 4.11
C LEU A 93 -16.00 2.66 5.10
N ALA A 94 -15.42 3.38 6.05
CA ALA A 94 -14.64 2.84 7.16
C ALA A 94 -15.42 2.87 8.46
N ALA A 95 -15.20 1.89 9.34
CA ALA A 95 -15.73 1.86 10.69
C ALA A 95 -14.80 2.63 11.66
N PRO A 96 -15.34 3.31 12.69
CA PRO A 96 -14.52 3.85 13.76
C PRO A 96 -13.84 2.71 14.53
N LEU A 97 -12.61 2.95 14.96
CA LEU A 97 -11.81 2.00 15.72
C LEU A 97 -12.01 2.17 17.23
N ASP A 98 -12.09 1.06 17.93
CA ASP A 98 -11.94 1.00 19.38
C ASP A 98 -10.44 0.90 19.71
N LEU A 99 -9.81 2.04 20.03
CA LEU A 99 -8.37 2.08 20.31
C LEU A 99 -7.96 1.31 21.55
N SER A 100 -8.89 0.94 22.45
CA SER A 100 -8.59 0.05 23.58
C SER A 100 -8.22 -1.37 23.15
N LYS A 101 -8.62 -1.75 21.93
CA LYS A 101 -8.29 -3.03 21.27
C LYS A 101 -7.02 -2.95 20.41
N ILE A 102 -6.38 -1.80 20.38
CA ILE A 102 -5.13 -1.56 19.63
C ILE A 102 -4.10 -0.95 20.60
N PRO A 103 -3.63 -1.72 21.60
CA PRO A 103 -2.71 -1.23 22.64
C PRO A 103 -1.37 -0.73 22.10
N THR A 104 -0.98 -1.15 20.88
CA THR A 104 0.22 -0.64 20.18
C THR A 104 0.02 0.75 19.59
N TYR A 105 -1.23 1.22 19.38
CA TYR A 105 -1.52 2.51 18.75
C TYR A 105 -0.77 3.71 19.37
N PRO A 106 -0.68 3.88 20.70
CA PRO A 106 0.08 4.98 21.30
C PRO A 106 1.59 4.93 21.04
N GLN A 107 2.13 3.77 20.67
CA GLN A 107 3.56 3.54 20.40
C GLN A 107 3.95 3.92 18.96
N LEU A 108 2.97 4.09 18.07
CA LEU A 108 3.21 4.45 16.69
C LEU A 108 3.79 5.88 16.59
N SER A 109 4.54 6.15 15.53
CA SER A 109 5.12 7.48 15.27
C SER A 109 4.06 8.57 15.43
N ALA A 110 4.26 9.52 16.33
CA ALA A 110 3.33 10.59 16.61
C ALA A 110 3.00 11.40 15.34
N ARG A 111 4.01 11.62 14.48
CA ARG A 111 3.84 12.32 13.20
C ARG A 111 2.82 11.65 12.28
N LEU A 112 2.79 10.30 12.26
CA LEU A 112 1.87 9.53 11.44
C LEU A 112 0.52 9.32 12.15
N ARG A 113 0.57 8.96 13.43
CA ARG A 113 -0.60 8.68 14.28
C ARG A 113 -1.53 9.88 14.45
N ASP A 114 -0.94 11.06 14.59
CA ASP A 114 -1.69 12.28 14.88
C ASP A 114 -2.20 13.00 13.62
N SER A 115 -1.96 12.41 12.45
CA SER A 115 -2.48 12.87 11.16
C SER A 115 -4.02 13.00 11.19
N PRO A 116 -4.58 14.10 10.67
CA PRO A 116 -6.03 14.29 10.59
C PRO A 116 -6.70 13.44 9.50
N LEU A 117 -5.94 12.82 8.61
CA LEU A 117 -6.46 12.15 7.40
C LEU A 117 -7.41 10.98 7.70
N VAL A 118 -7.25 10.35 8.87
CA VAL A 118 -8.05 9.19 9.31
C VAL A 118 -8.89 9.50 10.54
N LYS A 119 -9.11 10.78 10.84
CA LYS A 119 -9.86 11.24 12.02
C LYS A 119 -11.09 12.04 11.60
N ALA A 120 -12.23 11.76 12.22
CA ALA A 120 -13.46 12.52 12.05
C ALA A 120 -14.33 12.43 13.31
N ASN A 121 -15.03 13.51 13.67
CA ASN A 121 -15.98 13.56 14.79
C ASN A 121 -15.41 13.02 16.11
N GLY A 122 -14.13 13.29 16.40
CA GLY A 122 -13.44 12.81 17.60
C GLY A 122 -13.09 11.32 17.59
N GLN A 123 -13.31 10.62 16.48
CA GLN A 123 -13.00 9.20 16.32
C GLN A 123 -11.84 8.98 15.34
N THR A 124 -11.14 7.87 15.52
CA THR A 124 -10.08 7.37 14.64
C THR A 124 -10.63 6.22 13.79
N TYR A 125 -10.34 6.22 12.49
CA TYR A 125 -10.84 5.25 11.51
C TYR A 125 -9.76 4.37 10.90
N GLY A 126 -8.49 4.72 11.12
CA GLY A 126 -7.36 3.97 10.57
C GLY A 126 -6.14 4.07 11.47
N VAL A 127 -5.29 3.05 11.40
CA VAL A 127 -3.98 3.05 12.02
C VAL A 127 -2.92 3.27 10.94
N PRO A 128 -1.93 4.16 11.11
CA PRO A 128 -0.80 4.23 10.20
C PRO A 128 -0.03 2.92 10.24
N PHE A 129 0.31 2.41 9.08
CA PHE A 129 0.90 1.09 8.93
C PHE A 129 2.36 1.16 8.49
N VAL A 130 2.59 1.64 7.29
CA VAL A 130 3.91 1.86 6.71
C VAL A 130 3.90 3.12 5.85
N TRP A 131 5.08 3.63 5.49
CA TRP A 131 5.22 4.76 4.61
C TRP A 131 6.47 4.63 3.74
N GLY A 132 6.53 5.38 2.67
CA GLY A 132 7.68 5.38 1.79
C GLY A 132 7.61 6.41 0.68
N PRO A 133 8.73 6.61 -0.04
CA PRO A 133 8.81 7.42 -1.23
C PRO A 133 8.32 6.65 -2.46
N ASN A 134 8.15 7.39 -3.56
CA ASN A 134 8.18 6.87 -4.92
C ASN A 134 9.55 7.19 -5.53
N PRO A 135 10.59 6.36 -5.31
CA PRO A 135 11.93 6.65 -5.80
C PRO A 135 12.05 6.52 -7.32
N LEU A 136 13.09 7.13 -7.86
CA LEU A 136 13.58 6.82 -9.20
C LEU A 136 14.39 5.52 -9.12
N LEU A 137 13.89 4.46 -9.73
CA LEU A 137 14.56 3.17 -9.90
C LEU A 137 15.34 3.18 -11.22
N TYR A 138 16.53 2.60 -11.24
CA TYR A 138 17.37 2.55 -12.43
C TYR A 138 18.27 1.32 -12.48
N ASP A 139 18.46 0.77 -13.66
CA ASP A 139 19.44 -0.29 -13.92
C ASP A 139 20.86 0.32 -13.83
N THR A 140 21.64 -0.13 -12.84
CA THR A 140 22.99 0.40 -12.58
C THR A 140 23.98 0.13 -13.72
N THR A 141 23.69 -0.80 -14.60
CA THR A 141 24.51 -1.07 -15.79
C THR A 141 24.25 -0.07 -16.93
N ALA A 142 23.06 0.53 -16.94
CA ALA A 142 22.69 1.53 -17.95
C ALA A 142 23.15 2.96 -17.58
N PHE A 143 23.44 3.20 -16.29
CA PHE A 143 23.84 4.50 -15.77
C PHE A 143 25.20 4.42 -15.08
N GLY A 144 26.16 5.22 -15.53
CA GLY A 144 27.50 5.26 -14.91
C GLY A 144 27.54 5.89 -13.53
N GLN A 145 26.52 6.69 -13.17
CA GLN A 145 26.29 7.29 -11.86
C GLN A 145 24.78 7.29 -11.57
N PRO A 146 24.36 7.30 -10.29
CA PRO A 146 22.97 7.44 -9.94
C PRO A 146 22.35 8.70 -10.59
N PRO A 147 21.20 8.59 -11.27
CA PRO A 147 20.51 9.77 -11.82
C PRO A 147 20.08 10.71 -10.68
N ASP A 148 20.37 12.00 -10.82
CA ASP A 148 20.09 13.02 -9.80
C ASP A 148 18.85 13.88 -10.09
N SER A 149 18.18 13.64 -11.24
CA SER A 149 17.02 14.42 -11.68
C SER A 149 15.96 13.54 -12.32
N TRP A 150 14.68 13.81 -12.04
CA TRP A 150 13.55 13.25 -12.76
C TRP A 150 13.57 13.58 -14.25
N GLY A 151 14.28 14.65 -14.65
CA GLY A 151 14.42 15.06 -16.05
C GLY A 151 14.96 13.96 -16.96
N ILE A 152 15.68 12.97 -16.42
CA ILE A 152 16.22 11.85 -17.21
C ILE A 152 15.13 11.05 -17.90
N LEU A 153 13.92 10.99 -17.33
CA LEU A 153 12.81 10.26 -17.93
C LEU A 153 12.41 10.85 -19.29
N TRP A 154 12.63 12.17 -19.48
CA TRP A 154 12.36 12.90 -20.73
C TRP A 154 13.54 12.94 -21.71
N ASP A 155 14.71 12.37 -21.36
CA ASP A 155 15.86 12.37 -22.27
C ASP A 155 15.57 11.45 -23.48
N PRO A 156 15.59 11.97 -24.72
CA PRO A 156 15.26 11.19 -25.92
C PRO A 156 16.12 9.95 -26.15
N LYS A 157 17.34 9.91 -25.55
CA LYS A 157 18.22 8.73 -25.64
C LYS A 157 17.62 7.47 -25.00
N TYR A 158 16.63 7.63 -24.13
CA TYR A 158 15.95 6.52 -23.44
C TYR A 158 14.61 6.17 -24.08
N LYS A 159 14.42 6.48 -25.36
CA LYS A 159 13.21 6.16 -26.12
C LYS A 159 12.81 4.69 -25.94
N GLY A 160 11.56 4.46 -25.49
CA GLY A 160 11.00 3.12 -25.26
C GLY A 160 11.71 2.33 -24.15
N LYS A 161 12.34 3.01 -23.17
CA LYS A 161 13.09 2.37 -22.07
C LYS A 161 12.64 2.82 -20.69
N ILE A 162 11.57 3.60 -20.58
CA ILE A 162 11.05 4.16 -19.33
C ILE A 162 9.72 3.49 -18.98
N SER A 163 9.42 3.37 -17.69
CA SER A 163 8.10 2.99 -17.19
C SER A 163 7.60 3.99 -16.16
N LEU A 164 6.30 4.20 -16.15
CA LEU A 164 5.59 4.97 -15.13
C LEU A 164 4.48 4.13 -14.51
N TRP A 165 4.14 4.47 -13.28
CA TRP A 165 3.00 3.87 -12.60
C TRP A 165 1.68 4.37 -13.18
N ASP A 166 0.74 3.45 -13.48
CA ASP A 166 -0.61 3.78 -13.97
C ASP A 166 -1.51 4.32 -12.85
N GLU A 167 -1.08 5.43 -12.27
CA GLU A 167 -1.71 6.08 -11.12
C GLU A 167 -1.43 7.59 -11.13
N LEU A 168 -2.18 8.39 -10.34
CA LEU A 168 -2.07 9.85 -10.27
C LEU A 168 -0.71 10.35 -9.80
N SER A 169 0.09 9.53 -9.13
CA SER A 169 1.48 9.85 -8.78
C SER A 169 2.32 10.24 -10.00
N SER A 170 2.01 9.70 -11.19
CA SER A 170 2.63 10.10 -12.45
C SER A 170 2.25 11.54 -12.86
N VAL A 171 1.05 12.01 -12.51
CA VAL A 171 0.62 13.40 -12.68
C VAL A 171 1.39 14.31 -11.72
N TYR A 172 1.53 13.90 -10.45
CA TYR A 172 2.29 14.66 -9.45
C TYR A 172 3.78 14.77 -9.84
N LEU A 173 4.37 13.70 -10.37
CA LEU A 173 5.73 13.70 -10.86
C LEU A 173 5.95 14.76 -11.95
N ALA A 174 5.08 14.80 -12.96
CA ALA A 174 5.20 15.79 -14.04
C ALA A 174 4.96 17.23 -13.54
N ALA A 175 4.03 17.40 -12.58
CA ALA A 175 3.80 18.69 -11.94
C ALA A 175 5.03 19.17 -11.15
N GLN A 176 5.72 18.26 -10.48
CA GLN A 176 6.95 18.51 -9.75
C GLN A 176 8.10 18.90 -10.69
N VAL A 177 8.26 18.19 -11.81
CA VAL A 177 9.25 18.55 -12.87
C VAL A 177 8.98 19.93 -13.45
N LEU A 178 7.72 20.37 -13.50
CA LEU A 178 7.32 21.73 -13.91
C LEU A 178 7.49 22.78 -12.78
N GLY A 179 7.89 22.36 -11.57
CA GLY A 179 8.11 23.27 -10.44
C GLY A 179 6.84 23.70 -9.72
N TYR A 180 5.72 23.01 -9.90
CA TYR A 180 4.43 23.32 -9.23
C TYR A 180 4.39 22.87 -7.77
N ASP A 181 5.46 22.25 -7.26
CA ASP A 181 5.68 21.95 -5.85
C ASP A 181 6.19 23.17 -5.04
N LYS A 182 6.43 24.30 -5.68
CA LYS A 182 7.04 25.49 -5.04
C LYS A 182 6.11 26.70 -5.09
N PRO A 183 6.06 27.49 -4.01
CA PRO A 183 6.80 27.35 -2.74
C PRO A 183 6.19 26.32 -1.77
N ASP A 184 5.00 25.76 -2.07
CA ASP A 184 4.28 24.83 -1.23
C ASP A 184 4.05 23.50 -1.97
N PRO A 185 4.66 22.37 -1.53
CA PRO A 185 4.48 21.09 -2.18
C PRO A 185 3.02 20.56 -2.16
N ASN A 186 2.17 21.05 -1.25
CA ASN A 186 0.77 20.67 -1.23
C ASN A 186 0.00 21.16 -2.48
N GLN A 187 0.55 22.10 -3.24
CA GLN A 187 -0.04 22.52 -4.51
C GLN A 187 -0.13 21.38 -5.53
N LEU A 188 0.75 20.37 -5.45
CA LEU A 188 0.69 19.17 -6.31
C LEU A 188 -0.68 18.49 -6.25
N TYR A 189 -1.38 18.59 -5.14
CA TYR A 189 -2.69 17.92 -4.91
C TYR A 189 -3.89 18.82 -5.21
N ASN A 190 -3.66 20.08 -5.63
CA ASN A 190 -4.74 21.03 -5.96
C ASN A 190 -4.36 21.98 -7.11
N LEU A 191 -3.88 21.41 -8.21
CA LEU A 191 -3.49 22.17 -9.41
C LEU A 191 -4.70 22.84 -10.08
N SER A 192 -4.49 24.03 -10.64
CA SER A 192 -5.47 24.72 -11.49
C SER A 192 -5.65 24.01 -12.84
N ASP A 193 -6.69 24.36 -13.58
CA ASP A 193 -6.91 23.82 -14.95
C ASP A 193 -5.73 24.11 -15.89
N ALA A 194 -5.18 25.31 -15.82
CA ALA A 194 -4.04 25.69 -16.62
C ALA A 194 -2.77 24.85 -16.27
N GLN A 195 -2.54 24.59 -14.99
CA GLN A 195 -1.44 23.74 -14.54
C GLN A 195 -1.66 22.29 -14.95
N LEU A 196 -2.86 21.75 -14.79
CA LEU A 196 -3.20 20.40 -15.23
C LEU A 196 -3.03 20.22 -16.74
N GLU A 197 -3.39 21.23 -17.53
CA GLU A 197 -3.17 21.21 -18.98
C GLU A 197 -1.67 21.23 -19.33
N ALA A 198 -0.86 21.99 -18.61
CA ALA A 198 0.61 21.97 -18.75
C ALA A 198 1.21 20.61 -18.37
N VAL A 199 0.72 19.99 -17.28
CA VAL A 199 1.13 18.65 -16.85
C VAL A 199 0.77 17.61 -17.91
N LYS A 200 -0.44 17.68 -18.48
CA LYS A 200 -0.84 16.80 -19.59
C LYS A 200 0.13 16.89 -20.76
N LYS A 201 0.45 18.10 -21.23
CA LYS A 201 1.42 18.30 -22.31
C LYS A 201 2.77 17.70 -21.96
N LYS A 202 3.25 17.92 -20.72
CA LYS A 202 4.52 17.39 -20.25
C LYS A 202 4.56 15.87 -20.23
N LEU A 203 3.47 15.23 -19.85
CA LEU A 203 3.36 13.76 -19.86
C LEU A 203 3.25 13.21 -21.30
N ILE A 204 2.58 13.92 -22.21
CA ILE A 204 2.52 13.53 -23.62
C ILE A 204 3.93 13.63 -24.27
N GLU A 205 4.73 14.63 -23.92
CA GLU A 205 6.15 14.72 -24.34
C GLU A 205 6.96 13.50 -23.89
N LEU A 206 6.62 12.88 -22.77
CA LEU A 206 7.30 11.69 -22.24
C LEU A 206 6.93 10.40 -22.99
N LYS A 207 5.76 10.34 -23.63
CA LYS A 207 5.22 9.09 -24.23
C LYS A 207 6.20 8.35 -25.15
N PRO A 208 7.01 9.00 -26.01
CA PRO A 208 7.98 8.30 -26.83
C PRO A 208 9.02 7.49 -26.02
N ASN A 209 9.29 7.87 -24.79
CA ASN A 209 10.22 7.19 -23.89
C ASN A 209 9.55 6.04 -23.13
N ILE A 210 8.21 6.08 -22.98
CA ILE A 210 7.49 5.05 -22.25
C ILE A 210 7.45 3.74 -23.04
N ARG A 211 7.93 2.68 -22.41
CA ARG A 211 7.81 1.31 -22.92
C ARG A 211 6.46 0.71 -22.50
N LYS A 212 6.14 0.83 -21.21
CA LYS A 212 4.90 0.33 -20.59
C LYS A 212 4.56 1.17 -19.36
N TYR A 213 3.30 1.21 -19.01
CA TYR A 213 2.84 1.55 -17.67
C TYR A 213 2.80 0.27 -16.83
N TRP A 214 2.90 0.40 -15.52
CA TRP A 214 2.81 -0.70 -14.58
C TRP A 214 1.75 -0.40 -13.52
N SER A 215 1.11 -1.44 -12.97
CA SER A 215 0.06 -1.34 -11.95
C SER A 215 0.43 -2.06 -10.66
N THR A 216 1.33 -3.06 -10.73
CA THR A 216 1.80 -3.82 -9.57
C THR A 216 3.32 -3.84 -9.51
N GLY A 217 3.89 -4.01 -8.30
CA GLY A 217 5.34 -4.13 -8.11
C GLY A 217 5.93 -5.28 -8.92
N GLY A 218 5.21 -6.41 -8.98
CA GLY A 218 5.63 -7.58 -9.78
C GLY A 218 5.68 -7.30 -11.28
N GLU A 219 4.75 -6.48 -11.83
CA GLU A 219 4.85 -6.05 -13.24
C GLU A 219 6.12 -5.22 -13.48
N LEU A 220 6.40 -4.26 -12.60
CA LEU A 220 7.61 -3.44 -12.74
C LEU A 220 8.88 -4.27 -12.56
N THR A 221 8.90 -5.21 -11.61
CA THR A 221 9.99 -6.18 -11.44
C THR A 221 10.25 -6.94 -12.74
N ASN A 222 9.19 -7.46 -13.40
CA ASN A 222 9.31 -8.16 -14.67
C ASN A 222 9.82 -7.25 -15.81
N HIS A 223 9.40 -5.99 -15.87
CA HIS A 223 9.89 -5.05 -16.88
C HIS A 223 11.41 -4.84 -16.80
N PHE A 224 11.97 -4.71 -15.58
CA PHE A 224 13.41 -4.62 -15.37
C PHE A 224 14.11 -5.94 -15.69
N GLN A 225 13.65 -7.07 -15.16
CA GLN A 225 14.25 -8.40 -15.40
C GLN A 225 14.37 -8.75 -16.89
N ASN A 226 13.35 -8.39 -17.66
CA ASN A 226 13.33 -8.61 -19.10
C ASN A 226 14.12 -7.55 -19.90
N HIS A 227 14.81 -6.62 -19.20
CA HIS A 227 15.52 -5.48 -19.84
C HIS A 227 14.63 -4.65 -20.78
N GLU A 228 13.32 -4.65 -20.53
CA GLU A 228 12.38 -3.82 -21.29
C GLU A 228 12.53 -2.36 -20.89
N VAL A 229 12.82 -2.09 -19.62
CA VAL A 229 13.03 -0.74 -19.08
C VAL A 229 14.35 -0.64 -18.34
N ILE A 230 14.89 0.58 -18.26
CA ILE A 230 16.13 0.90 -17.55
C ILE A 230 15.94 1.94 -16.45
N ALA A 231 14.82 2.65 -16.44
CA ALA A 231 14.46 3.57 -15.37
C ALA A 231 12.93 3.68 -15.24
N ALA A 232 12.48 3.90 -14.00
CA ALA A 232 11.07 4.05 -13.68
C ALA A 232 10.90 4.84 -12.38
N MET A 233 9.75 5.52 -12.22
CA MET A 233 9.23 5.79 -10.88
C MET A 233 8.69 4.47 -10.33
N GLY A 234 9.06 4.08 -9.12
CA GLY A 234 8.67 2.78 -8.57
C GLY A 234 8.51 2.79 -7.06
N TRP A 235 8.50 1.60 -6.48
CA TRP A 235 8.41 1.37 -5.04
C TRP A 235 9.67 0.71 -4.50
N PRO A 236 10.06 0.95 -3.24
CA PRO A 236 11.14 0.20 -2.58
C PRO A 236 10.94 -1.32 -2.61
N LEU A 237 9.69 -1.81 -2.60
CA LEU A 237 9.34 -3.23 -2.81
C LEU A 237 10.00 -3.79 -4.08
N THR A 238 9.85 -3.10 -5.21
CA THR A 238 10.44 -3.53 -6.48
C THR A 238 11.96 -3.60 -6.42
N THR A 239 12.60 -2.60 -5.79
CA THR A 239 14.05 -2.61 -5.58
C THR A 239 14.48 -3.80 -4.74
N ASN A 240 13.73 -4.10 -3.65
CA ASN A 240 14.02 -5.22 -2.77
C ASN A 240 13.91 -6.57 -3.49
N GLU A 241 12.85 -6.75 -4.28
CA GLU A 241 12.64 -7.96 -5.07
C GLU A 241 13.74 -8.16 -6.13
N LEU A 242 14.09 -7.10 -6.88
CA LEU A 242 15.14 -7.16 -7.88
C LEU A 242 16.51 -7.45 -7.28
N ARG A 243 16.82 -6.91 -6.09
CA ARG A 243 18.05 -7.24 -5.35
C ARG A 243 18.10 -8.72 -4.93
N LYS A 244 16.99 -9.27 -4.44
CA LYS A 244 16.87 -10.71 -4.11
C LYS A 244 17.10 -11.61 -5.33
N LEU A 245 16.79 -11.11 -6.53
CA LEU A 245 17.00 -11.77 -7.81
C LEU A 245 18.38 -11.48 -8.42
N ASN A 246 19.27 -10.79 -7.68
CA ASN A 246 20.60 -10.35 -8.12
C ASN A 246 20.58 -9.47 -9.39
N PHE A 247 19.50 -8.74 -9.63
CA PHE A 247 19.42 -7.76 -10.70
C PHE A 247 20.16 -6.46 -10.27
N PRO A 248 20.94 -5.81 -11.16
CA PRO A 248 21.71 -4.60 -10.84
C PRO A 248 20.81 -3.36 -10.79
N ILE A 249 20.04 -3.23 -9.73
CA ILE A 249 19.09 -2.13 -9.49
C ILE A 249 19.62 -1.13 -8.46
N GLY A 250 19.49 0.16 -8.79
CA GLY A 250 19.64 1.28 -7.89
C GLY A 250 18.33 2.01 -7.67
N GLU A 251 18.25 2.75 -6.58
CA GLU A 251 17.16 3.69 -6.32
C GLU A 251 17.73 5.00 -5.77
N THR A 252 17.07 6.10 -6.09
CA THR A 252 17.46 7.43 -5.61
C THR A 252 16.24 8.34 -5.50
N ILE A 253 16.33 9.33 -4.59
CA ILE A 253 15.43 10.48 -4.60
C ILE A 253 16.18 11.60 -5.36
N PRO A 254 15.69 12.01 -6.54
CA PRO A 254 16.29 13.09 -7.32
C PRO A 254 16.29 14.44 -6.57
N ARG A 255 17.11 15.39 -7.04
CA ARG A 255 17.24 16.73 -6.42
C ARG A 255 15.92 17.51 -6.34
N GLU A 256 14.96 17.20 -7.19
CA GLU A 256 13.62 17.78 -7.16
C GLU A 256 12.76 17.21 -6.02
N ASN A 257 13.29 16.29 -5.19
CA ASN A 257 12.55 15.48 -4.22
C ASN A 257 11.63 14.45 -4.90
N THR A 258 10.74 13.84 -4.13
CA THR A 258 9.74 12.91 -4.64
C THR A 258 8.44 13.02 -3.88
N THR A 259 7.35 12.50 -4.45
CA THR A 259 6.14 12.23 -3.68
C THR A 259 6.25 10.91 -2.93
N GLY A 260 5.43 10.73 -1.93
CA GLY A 260 5.38 9.50 -1.15
C GLY A 260 4.03 9.31 -0.47
N TRP A 261 3.86 8.18 0.11
CA TRP A 261 2.60 7.73 0.67
C TRP A 261 2.75 7.35 2.15
N ILE A 262 1.65 7.45 2.87
CA ILE A 262 1.44 6.85 4.18
C ILE A 262 0.24 5.94 4.02
N ASP A 263 0.42 4.65 4.21
CA ASP A 263 -0.67 3.71 4.17
C ASP A 263 -1.25 3.47 5.55
N HIS A 264 -2.56 3.34 5.58
CA HIS A 264 -3.31 3.09 6.79
C HIS A 264 -4.02 1.75 6.67
N LEU A 265 -4.18 1.04 7.78
CA LEU A 265 -5.12 -0.07 7.84
C LEU A 265 -6.44 0.42 8.43
N MET A 266 -7.53 0.10 7.76
CA MET A 266 -8.88 0.45 8.17
C MET A 266 -9.79 -0.77 8.15
N VAL A 267 -10.75 -0.80 9.08
CA VAL A 267 -11.86 -1.76 9.05
C VAL A 267 -12.98 -1.19 8.19
N THR A 268 -13.53 -1.96 7.25
CA THR A 268 -14.67 -1.48 6.45
C THR A 268 -15.92 -1.34 7.31
N ALA A 269 -16.75 -0.33 7.03
CA ALA A 269 -18.01 -0.14 7.74
C ALA A 269 -18.95 -1.33 7.59
N ALA A 270 -18.92 -2.01 6.44
CA ALA A 270 -19.75 -3.15 6.07
C ALA A 270 -19.24 -4.49 6.63
N SER A 271 -18.04 -4.55 7.22
CA SER A 271 -17.50 -5.79 7.76
C SER A 271 -18.39 -6.38 8.86
N PRO A 272 -18.77 -7.65 8.76
CA PRO A 272 -19.40 -8.38 9.87
C PRO A 272 -18.39 -8.88 10.91
N ARG A 273 -17.07 -8.75 10.66
CA ARG A 273 -15.96 -9.29 11.48
C ARG A 273 -15.11 -8.17 12.09
N LYS A 274 -15.75 -7.08 12.54
CA LYS A 274 -15.03 -5.91 13.05
C LYS A 274 -14.09 -6.22 14.21
N GLU A 275 -14.44 -7.20 15.03
CA GLU A 275 -13.59 -7.63 16.16
C GLU A 275 -12.29 -8.26 15.65
N LEU A 276 -12.40 -9.31 14.83
CA LEU A 276 -11.23 -9.98 14.22
C LEU A 276 -10.42 -9.03 13.36
N ALA A 277 -11.08 -8.11 12.65
CA ALA A 277 -10.41 -7.09 11.85
C ALA A 277 -9.57 -6.14 12.71
N GLN A 278 -10.07 -5.69 13.88
CA GLN A 278 -9.28 -4.83 14.78
C GLN A 278 -8.12 -5.61 15.43
N GLN A 279 -8.31 -6.89 15.77
CA GLN A 279 -7.21 -7.75 16.21
C GLN A 279 -6.13 -7.90 15.14
N PHE A 280 -6.53 -7.98 13.87
CA PHE A 280 -5.58 -7.97 12.75
C PHE A 280 -4.84 -6.63 12.65
N LEU A 281 -5.53 -5.50 12.80
CA LEU A 281 -4.87 -4.19 12.81
C LEU A 281 -3.83 -4.08 13.94
N GLU A 282 -4.17 -4.51 15.15
CA GLU A 282 -3.20 -4.55 16.27
C GLU A 282 -2.00 -5.39 15.92
N TYR A 283 -2.22 -6.62 15.47
CA TYR A 283 -1.15 -7.54 15.09
C TYR A 283 -0.21 -6.93 14.02
N MET A 284 -0.78 -6.28 13.00
CA MET A 284 0.00 -5.70 11.89
C MET A 284 0.84 -4.48 12.29
N VAL A 285 0.50 -3.78 13.40
CA VAL A 285 1.28 -2.62 13.86
C VAL A 285 2.23 -2.96 15.00
N GLU A 286 2.25 -4.20 15.50
CA GLU A 286 3.28 -4.67 16.44
C GLU A 286 4.67 -4.60 15.80
N ALA A 287 5.68 -4.21 16.58
CA ALA A 287 7.05 -4.05 16.09
C ALA A 287 7.61 -5.31 15.40
N LYS A 288 7.29 -6.50 15.94
CA LYS A 288 7.73 -7.79 15.36
C LYS A 288 7.11 -8.06 14.00
N THR A 289 5.82 -7.82 13.87
CA THR A 289 5.10 -8.00 12.60
C THR A 289 5.57 -6.97 11.58
N GLN A 290 5.75 -5.72 11.99
CA GLN A 290 6.28 -4.67 11.11
C GLN A 290 7.71 -4.98 10.63
N LYS A 291 8.54 -5.68 11.44
CA LYS A 291 9.83 -6.18 10.95
C LYS A 291 9.65 -7.14 9.77
N LEU A 292 8.73 -8.10 9.89
CA LEU A 292 8.44 -9.04 8.79
C LEU A 292 7.90 -8.33 7.53
N VAL A 293 7.02 -7.36 7.73
CA VAL A 293 6.52 -6.52 6.62
C VAL A 293 7.66 -5.76 5.95
N THR A 294 8.57 -5.16 6.74
CA THR A 294 9.75 -4.45 6.22
C THR A 294 10.68 -5.38 5.44
N ASP A 295 10.88 -6.63 5.90
CA ASP A 295 11.71 -7.63 5.20
C ASP A 295 11.15 -7.98 3.81
N VAL A 296 9.83 -8.02 3.69
CA VAL A 296 9.15 -8.27 2.43
C VAL A 296 9.18 -7.03 1.54
N THR A 297 8.78 -5.89 2.06
CA THR A 297 8.44 -4.70 1.25
C THR A 297 9.57 -3.67 1.16
N HIS A 298 10.49 -3.68 2.12
CA HIS A 298 11.47 -2.61 2.33
C HIS A 298 10.82 -1.23 2.58
N TYR A 299 9.58 -1.23 3.12
CA TYR A 299 8.88 -0.02 3.51
C TYR A 299 9.22 0.37 4.95
N THR A 300 9.17 1.67 5.22
CA THR A 300 9.46 2.19 6.55
C THR A 300 8.28 1.93 7.49
N PRO A 301 8.51 1.29 8.64
CA PRO A 301 7.44 0.95 9.58
C PRO A 301 6.89 2.19 10.29
N ALA A 302 5.60 2.19 10.61
CA ALA A 302 4.97 3.23 11.43
C ALA A 302 5.30 3.08 12.92
N ASN A 303 5.72 1.90 13.37
CA ASN A 303 6.12 1.64 14.75
C ASN A 303 7.63 1.85 14.93
N PRO A 304 8.08 2.91 15.63
CA PRO A 304 9.51 3.17 15.81
C PRO A 304 10.28 2.07 16.55
N ALA A 305 9.58 1.26 17.39
CA ALA A 305 10.21 0.16 18.09
C ALA A 305 10.75 -0.93 17.16
N THR A 306 10.25 -0.99 15.91
CA THR A 306 10.74 -1.91 14.88
C THR A 306 12.22 -1.67 14.58
N SER A 307 12.71 -0.43 14.69
CA SER A 307 14.12 -0.11 14.44
C SER A 307 15.10 -0.89 15.32
N GLN A 308 14.67 -1.29 16.53
CA GLN A 308 15.48 -2.10 17.45
C GLN A 308 15.64 -3.55 16.99
N LEU A 309 14.80 -4.02 16.07
CA LEU A 309 14.82 -5.37 15.51
C LEU A 309 15.57 -5.44 14.18
N LEU A 310 16.01 -4.30 13.66
CA LEU A 310 16.71 -4.15 12.38
C LEU A 310 18.24 -4.14 12.61
N THR A 311 18.98 -4.67 11.65
CA THR A 311 20.44 -4.52 11.61
C THR A 311 20.83 -3.05 11.35
N PRO A 312 22.08 -2.64 11.64
CA PRO A 312 22.54 -1.30 11.28
C PRO A 312 22.40 -0.99 9.79
N GLU A 313 22.68 -1.98 8.93
CA GLU A 313 22.57 -1.86 7.47
C GLU A 313 21.12 -1.65 7.02
N GLU A 314 20.18 -2.41 7.59
CA GLU A 314 18.74 -2.26 7.33
C GLU A 314 18.24 -0.88 7.78
N ARG A 315 18.60 -0.43 8.98
CA ARG A 315 18.24 0.92 9.46
C ARG A 315 18.77 2.01 8.54
N LYS A 316 20.01 1.90 8.10
CA LYS A 316 20.63 2.85 7.18
C LYS A 316 19.91 2.87 5.83
N SER A 317 19.58 1.70 5.27
CA SER A 317 18.90 1.58 3.97
C SER A 317 17.47 2.11 4.01
N LEU A 318 16.82 2.05 5.18
CA LEU A 318 15.48 2.60 5.44
C LEU A 318 15.50 4.06 5.93
N HIS A 319 16.68 4.67 6.00
CA HIS A 319 16.88 6.04 6.51
C HIS A 319 16.34 6.27 7.94
N LEU A 320 16.35 5.22 8.78
CA LEU A 320 15.84 5.27 10.15
C LEU A 320 16.82 5.90 11.15
N ASP A 321 18.05 6.18 10.75
CA ASP A 321 19.03 6.90 11.59
C ASP A 321 18.71 8.41 11.66
N ASP A 322 18.09 8.97 10.62
CA ASP A 322 17.55 10.34 10.59
C ASP A 322 16.26 10.40 9.73
N PRO A 323 15.15 9.84 10.24
CA PRO A 323 13.90 9.74 9.47
C PRO A 323 13.28 11.12 9.20
N ASP A 324 13.49 12.10 10.08
CA ASP A 324 12.92 13.45 9.89
C ASP A 324 13.61 14.19 8.74
N GLU A 325 14.93 14.05 8.58
CA GLU A 325 15.64 14.63 7.43
C GLU A 325 15.23 13.95 6.13
N TYR A 326 15.11 12.62 6.15
CA TYR A 326 14.64 11.88 4.99
C TYR A 326 13.23 12.28 4.56
N MET A 327 12.31 12.44 5.52
CA MET A 327 10.94 12.87 5.26
C MET A 327 10.84 14.26 4.62
N LYS A 328 11.81 15.16 4.81
CA LYS A 328 11.82 16.48 4.13
C LYS A 328 11.97 16.37 2.62
N ARG A 329 12.48 15.24 2.13
CA ARG A 329 12.63 14.95 0.72
C ARG A 329 11.42 14.26 0.10
N ILE A 330 10.37 13.99 0.91
CA ILE A 330 9.17 13.27 0.50
C ILE A 330 7.95 14.15 0.71
N TYR A 331 7.25 14.46 -0.38
CA TYR A 331 5.97 15.17 -0.35
C TYR A 331 4.85 14.14 -0.19
N PHE A 332 4.45 13.91 1.06
CA PHE A 332 3.41 12.92 1.34
C PHE A 332 2.08 13.31 0.72
N TRP A 333 1.43 12.34 0.11
CA TRP A 333 0.14 12.49 -0.54
C TRP A 333 -0.91 13.03 0.43
N GLN A 334 -1.75 13.90 -0.11
CA GLN A 334 -2.85 14.57 0.59
C GLN A 334 -4.18 14.24 -0.12
N ASP A 335 -5.30 14.55 0.55
CA ASP A 335 -6.61 14.55 -0.09
C ASP A 335 -6.57 15.42 -1.37
N VAL A 336 -7.12 14.91 -2.46
CA VAL A 336 -7.13 15.57 -3.78
C VAL A 336 -8.53 16.07 -4.09
N PRO A 337 -8.88 17.33 -3.74
CA PRO A 337 -10.25 17.83 -3.90
C PRO A 337 -10.77 17.76 -5.33
N ARG A 338 -9.88 17.85 -6.32
CA ARG A 338 -10.17 17.83 -7.75
C ARG A 338 -9.82 16.50 -8.42
N ARG A 339 -9.86 15.40 -7.67
CA ARG A 339 -9.39 14.07 -8.12
C ARG A 339 -10.00 13.66 -9.47
N ALA A 340 -11.29 13.93 -9.68
CA ALA A 340 -11.95 13.62 -10.97
C ALA A 340 -11.28 14.31 -12.16
N LYS A 341 -10.82 15.58 -11.98
CA LYS A 341 -10.10 16.30 -13.04
C LYS A 341 -8.70 15.76 -13.29
N TYR A 342 -7.99 15.36 -12.22
CA TYR A 342 -6.69 14.68 -12.37
C TYR A 342 -6.83 13.37 -13.13
N ASN A 343 -7.86 12.58 -12.82
CA ASN A 343 -8.15 11.33 -13.53
C ASN A 343 -8.50 11.55 -14.99
N GLU A 344 -9.28 12.60 -15.31
CA GLU A 344 -9.55 13.01 -16.68
C GLU A 344 -8.25 13.27 -17.45
N ILE A 345 -7.37 14.12 -16.89
CA ILE A 345 -6.06 14.43 -17.48
C ILE A 345 -5.21 13.18 -17.67
N TRP A 346 -5.14 12.31 -16.65
CA TRP A 346 -4.37 11.07 -16.77
C TRP A 346 -4.90 10.15 -17.88
N ASN A 347 -6.22 10.02 -17.99
CA ASN A 347 -6.83 9.23 -19.06
C ASN A 347 -6.58 9.83 -20.45
N GLU A 348 -6.63 11.17 -20.58
CA GLU A 348 -6.26 11.86 -21.81
C GLU A 348 -4.79 11.62 -22.19
N VAL A 349 -3.85 11.66 -21.22
CA VAL A 349 -2.44 11.33 -21.45
C VAL A 349 -2.31 9.90 -21.97
N LYS A 350 -2.95 8.91 -21.32
CA LYS A 350 -2.86 7.51 -21.75
C LYS A 350 -3.39 7.30 -23.15
N SER A 351 -4.49 7.96 -23.51
CA SER A 351 -5.17 7.82 -24.80
C SER A 351 -4.54 8.66 -25.92
N ALA A 352 -3.68 9.66 -25.63
CA ALA A 352 -2.99 10.44 -26.65
C ALA A 352 -2.11 9.55 -27.53
N GLN A 353 -2.05 9.85 -28.84
CA GLN A 353 -1.23 9.13 -29.82
C GLN A 353 0.23 9.60 -29.79
#